data_e188e3c374222db35c324af2687eeb9d
#
_entry.id   e188e3c374222db35c324af2687eeb9d
#
_cell.length_a   1.000
_cell.length_b   1.000
_cell.length_c   1.000
_cell.angle_alpha   90.00
_cell.angle_beta   90.00
_cell.angle_gamma   90.00
#
_symmetry.space_group_name_H-M   'P 1'
#
loop_
_entity.id
_entity.type
_entity.pdbx_description
1 polymer ?
#
loop_
_entity_poly.entity_id
_entity_poly.type
_entity_poly.pdbx_seq_one_letter_code
_entity_poly.pdbx_strand_id
1 'polypeptide(L)'
;MSIPAKQSAPRQAPPPWLPNLLSVVRVAVGLLFFQHGAEKLWGFANGRVDYNFGTLHGMAGPIEVTGGALLILGLFTRTTAFILCGEMAVAYFARWAPRGFWPISNGGEEAVICCYLFLWLVTAGPGPWSLDSLIERARVAEPVGVKTPG
;
A
#
# COMPACT_ATOMS: atom_id res chain seq x y z
N MET A 1 42.50 30.18 -2.51
CA MET A 1 41.13 30.63 -2.81
C MET A 1 40.20 29.57 -2.19
N SER A 2 39.75 29.79 -0.93
CA SER A 2 38.98 28.81 -0.16
C SER A 2 37.50 28.94 -0.54
N ILE A 3 36.91 27.88 -1.06
CA ILE A 3 35.46 27.80 -1.37
C ILE A 3 34.72 27.77 -0.04
N PRO A 4 33.82 28.72 0.26
CA PRO A 4 33.03 28.69 1.49
C PRO A 4 32.12 27.45 1.49
N ALA A 5 32.17 26.67 2.58
CA ALA A 5 31.28 25.53 2.78
C ALA A 5 29.82 26.00 2.70
N LYS A 6 29.05 25.43 1.76
CA LYS A 6 27.62 25.71 1.59
C LYS A 6 26.90 25.25 2.87
N GLN A 7 26.54 26.19 3.74
CA GLN A 7 25.70 25.90 4.90
C GLN A 7 24.37 25.34 4.40
N SER A 8 24.15 24.06 4.64
CA SER A 8 22.86 23.42 4.38
C SER A 8 21.81 24.05 5.30
N ALA A 9 20.78 24.65 4.70
CA ALA A 9 19.65 25.18 5.47
C ALA A 9 19.06 24.07 6.37
N PRO A 10 18.68 24.39 7.61
CA PRO A 10 18.10 23.41 8.52
C PRO A 10 16.86 22.79 7.88
N ARG A 11 16.82 21.43 7.79
CA ARG A 11 15.64 20.71 7.34
C ARG A 11 14.51 21.02 8.32
N GLN A 12 13.47 21.68 7.83
CA GLN A 12 12.27 21.89 8.63
C GLN A 12 11.69 20.53 9.02
N ALA A 13 11.39 20.35 10.31
CA ALA A 13 10.71 19.15 10.78
C ALA A 13 9.35 19.02 10.07
N PRO A 14 8.95 17.81 9.66
CA PRO A 14 7.65 17.61 9.03
C PRO A 14 6.53 18.03 10.00
N PRO A 15 5.42 18.58 9.49
CA PRO A 15 4.31 19.00 10.33
C PRO A 15 3.74 17.81 11.13
N PRO A 16 3.25 18.01 12.36
CA PRO A 16 2.85 16.94 13.26
C PRO A 16 1.66 16.10 12.78
N TRP A 17 0.86 16.64 11.85
CA TRP A 17 -0.28 15.92 11.26
C TRP A 17 0.11 14.96 10.11
N LEU A 18 1.29 15.12 9.51
CA LEU A 18 1.71 14.34 8.35
C LEU A 18 1.72 12.81 8.58
N PRO A 19 2.19 12.28 9.71
CA PRO A 19 2.11 10.85 9.98
C PRO A 19 0.67 10.32 10.06
N ASN A 20 -0.25 11.13 10.60
CA ASN A 20 -1.66 10.75 10.69
C ASN A 20 -2.32 10.71 9.31
N LEU A 21 -1.98 11.66 8.42
CA LEU A 21 -2.45 11.66 7.04
C LEU A 21 -2.03 10.39 6.30
N LEU A 22 -0.81 9.91 6.51
CA LEU A 22 -0.35 8.65 5.96
C LEU A 22 -1.24 7.48 6.38
N SER A 23 -1.63 7.43 7.67
CA SER A 23 -2.55 6.39 8.15
C SER A 23 -3.93 6.49 7.51
N VAL A 24 -4.46 7.70 7.33
CA VAL A 24 -5.75 7.93 6.66
C VAL A 24 -5.70 7.47 5.20
N VAL A 25 -4.67 7.86 4.45
CA VAL A 25 -4.50 7.45 3.04
C VAL A 25 -4.39 5.94 2.92
N ARG A 26 -3.62 5.28 3.81
CA ARG A 26 -3.49 3.82 3.83
C ARG A 26 -4.83 3.13 4.07
N VAL A 27 -5.61 3.59 5.05
CA VAL A 27 -6.94 3.02 5.35
C VAL A 27 -7.89 3.25 4.18
N ALA A 28 -7.91 4.44 3.59
CA ALA A 28 -8.79 4.76 2.48
C ALA A 28 -8.50 3.87 1.25
N VAL A 29 -7.22 3.71 0.88
CA VAL A 29 -6.87 2.84 -0.25
C VAL A 29 -7.10 1.36 0.08
N GLY A 30 -6.89 0.94 1.33
CA GLY A 30 -7.23 -0.41 1.79
C GLY A 30 -8.72 -0.72 1.66
N LEU A 31 -9.60 0.22 2.05
CA LEU A 31 -11.05 0.10 1.88
C LEU A 31 -11.44 0.04 0.39
N LEU A 32 -10.82 0.87 -0.44
CA LEU A 32 -11.05 0.85 -1.89
C LEU A 32 -10.73 -0.51 -2.50
N PHE A 33 -9.59 -1.10 -2.14
CA PHE A 33 -9.18 -2.41 -2.65
C PHE A 33 -10.01 -3.54 -2.07
N PHE A 34 -10.34 -3.48 -0.80
CA PHE A 34 -11.23 -4.46 -0.17
C PHE A 34 -12.58 -4.52 -0.88
N GLN A 35 -13.20 -3.39 -1.19
CA GLN A 35 -14.48 -3.37 -1.90
C GLN A 35 -14.36 -3.87 -3.36
N HIS A 36 -13.26 -3.60 -4.07
CA HIS A 36 -13.03 -4.15 -5.41
C HIS A 36 -12.92 -5.68 -5.40
N GLY A 37 -12.18 -6.22 -4.42
CA GLY A 37 -12.10 -7.66 -4.23
C GLY A 37 -13.43 -8.28 -3.80
N ALA A 38 -14.16 -7.60 -2.90
CA ALA A 38 -15.50 -8.02 -2.47
C ALA A 38 -16.50 -8.05 -3.63
N GLU A 39 -16.41 -7.07 -4.54
CA GLU A 39 -17.22 -7.06 -5.76
C GLU A 39 -16.96 -8.29 -6.64
N LYS A 40 -15.69 -8.63 -6.85
CA LYS A 40 -15.29 -9.79 -7.68
C LYS A 40 -15.70 -11.13 -7.06
N LEU A 41 -15.59 -11.27 -5.73
CA LEU A 41 -15.87 -12.53 -5.03
C LEU A 41 -17.34 -12.74 -4.66
N TRP A 42 -18.05 -11.68 -4.30
CA TRP A 42 -19.41 -11.78 -3.77
C TRP A 42 -20.46 -10.97 -4.55
N GLY A 43 -20.04 -10.23 -5.59
CA GLY A 43 -20.94 -9.39 -6.37
C GLY A 43 -21.57 -8.27 -5.53
N PHE A 44 -20.83 -7.71 -4.59
CA PHE A 44 -21.29 -6.80 -3.55
C PHE A 44 -22.12 -5.60 -4.07
N ALA A 45 -21.71 -5.00 -5.17
CA ALA A 45 -22.39 -3.83 -5.74
C ALA A 45 -23.21 -4.16 -7.00
N ASN A 46 -22.73 -5.04 -7.89
CA ASN A 46 -23.31 -5.28 -9.20
C ASN A 46 -23.88 -6.70 -9.38
N GLY A 47 -23.82 -7.54 -8.33
CA GLY A 47 -24.31 -8.92 -8.33
C GLY A 47 -23.56 -9.86 -9.30
N ARG A 48 -22.41 -9.43 -9.83
CA ARG A 48 -21.59 -10.23 -10.73
C ARG A 48 -20.44 -10.84 -9.95
N VAL A 49 -20.35 -12.15 -9.98
CA VAL A 49 -19.30 -12.90 -9.31
C VAL A 49 -18.39 -13.53 -10.34
N ASP A 50 -17.06 -13.43 -10.15
CA ASP A 50 -16.08 -14.10 -10.99
C ASP A 50 -15.29 -15.13 -10.17
N TYR A 51 -15.73 -16.37 -10.23
CA TYR A 51 -15.03 -17.50 -9.60
C TYR A 51 -14.00 -18.18 -10.51
N ASN A 52 -13.69 -17.60 -11.66
CA ASN A 52 -12.71 -18.20 -12.55
C ASN A 52 -11.29 -17.88 -12.10
N PHE A 53 -10.80 -18.57 -11.07
CA PHE A 53 -9.43 -18.45 -10.57
C PHE A 53 -8.33 -18.81 -11.59
N GLY A 54 -8.70 -19.32 -12.77
CA GLY A 54 -7.77 -19.52 -13.89
C GLY A 54 -7.48 -18.23 -14.67
N THR A 55 -8.17 -17.14 -14.39
CA THR A 55 -7.96 -15.84 -15.03
C THR A 55 -7.28 -14.85 -14.10
N LEU A 56 -6.54 -13.88 -14.66
CA LEU A 56 -5.96 -12.78 -13.88
C LEU A 56 -7.04 -12.00 -13.10
N HIS A 57 -8.23 -11.85 -13.67
CA HIS A 57 -9.33 -11.13 -13.03
C HIS A 57 -9.89 -11.89 -11.81
N GLY A 58 -10.10 -13.21 -11.93
CA GLY A 58 -10.58 -14.04 -10.83
C GLY A 58 -9.55 -14.19 -9.72
N MET A 59 -8.25 -14.24 -10.04
CA MET A 59 -7.17 -14.26 -9.03
C MET A 59 -7.03 -12.93 -8.28
N ALA A 60 -7.36 -11.81 -8.91
CA ALA A 60 -7.29 -10.49 -8.30
C ALA A 60 -8.23 -10.36 -7.09
N GLY A 61 -9.43 -10.95 -7.13
CA GLY A 61 -10.40 -10.85 -6.03
C GLY A 61 -9.85 -11.22 -4.64
N PRO A 62 -9.31 -12.44 -4.46
CA PRO A 62 -8.69 -12.83 -3.18
C PRO A 62 -7.50 -11.95 -2.77
N ILE A 63 -6.67 -11.53 -3.71
CA ILE A 63 -5.51 -10.67 -3.44
C ILE A 63 -5.98 -9.30 -2.96
N GLU A 64 -6.94 -8.69 -3.63
CA GLU A 64 -7.49 -7.38 -3.29
C GLU A 64 -8.23 -7.39 -1.94
N VAL A 65 -9.03 -8.43 -1.64
CA VAL A 65 -9.70 -8.57 -0.32
C VAL A 65 -8.67 -8.71 0.78
N THR A 66 -7.74 -9.66 0.64
CA THR A 66 -6.72 -9.92 1.67
C THR A 66 -5.79 -8.72 1.83
N GLY A 67 -5.29 -8.19 0.74
CA GLY A 67 -4.40 -7.03 0.74
C GLY A 67 -5.09 -5.78 1.27
N GLY A 68 -6.34 -5.53 0.87
CA GLY A 68 -7.15 -4.43 1.39
C GLY A 68 -7.36 -4.52 2.89
N ALA A 69 -7.72 -5.71 3.42
CA ALA A 69 -7.87 -5.95 4.85
C ALA A 69 -6.55 -5.71 5.62
N LEU A 70 -5.43 -6.23 5.11
CA LEU A 70 -4.12 -6.02 5.72
C LEU A 70 -3.72 -4.53 5.73
N LEU A 71 -4.02 -3.79 4.66
CA LEU A 71 -3.78 -2.35 4.62
C LEU A 71 -4.68 -1.59 5.60
N ILE A 72 -5.96 -1.95 5.74
CA ILE A 72 -6.87 -1.33 6.72
C ILE A 72 -6.29 -1.50 8.13
N LEU A 73 -5.88 -2.71 8.50
CA LEU A 73 -5.29 -3.01 9.79
C LEU A 73 -3.89 -2.41 9.96
N GLY A 74 -3.19 -2.13 8.86
CA GLY A 74 -1.79 -1.71 8.88
C GLY A 74 -0.86 -2.81 9.34
N LEU A 75 -1.10 -4.04 8.88
CA LEU A 75 -0.29 -5.21 9.19
C LEU A 75 0.48 -5.65 7.93
N PHE A 76 1.79 -5.86 8.09
CA PHE A 76 2.72 -6.13 6.97
C PHE A 76 2.59 -5.10 5.83
N THR A 77 2.36 -3.84 6.18
CA THR A 77 1.97 -2.77 5.25
C THR A 77 2.89 -2.68 4.03
N ARG A 78 4.21 -2.69 4.23
CA ARG A 78 5.18 -2.56 3.14
C ARG A 78 5.14 -3.74 2.16
N THR A 79 5.07 -4.96 2.68
CA THR A 79 5.00 -6.18 1.86
C THR A 79 3.68 -6.25 1.11
N THR A 80 2.57 -5.96 1.78
CA THR A 80 1.24 -5.93 1.18
C THR A 80 1.17 -4.88 0.07
N ALA A 81 1.65 -3.66 0.33
CA ALA A 81 1.69 -2.60 -0.67
C ALA A 81 2.57 -2.98 -1.88
N PHE A 82 3.68 -3.67 -1.68
CA PHE A 82 4.52 -4.14 -2.77
C PHE A 82 3.79 -5.16 -3.66
N ILE A 83 3.07 -6.11 -3.06
CA ILE A 83 2.28 -7.11 -3.80
C ILE A 83 1.18 -6.43 -4.60
N LEU A 84 0.41 -5.52 -3.99
CA LEU A 84 -0.68 -4.79 -4.66
C LEU A 84 -0.14 -3.84 -5.75
N CYS A 85 1.04 -3.25 -5.57
CA CYS A 85 1.72 -2.49 -6.61
C CYS A 85 2.01 -3.37 -7.83
N GLY A 86 2.56 -4.57 -7.61
CA GLY A 86 2.83 -5.55 -8.68
C GLY A 86 1.55 -6.02 -9.37
N GLU A 87 0.49 -6.28 -8.62
CA GLU A 87 -0.83 -6.63 -9.15
C GLU A 87 -1.36 -5.54 -10.09
N MET A 88 -1.32 -4.27 -9.66
CA MET A 88 -1.78 -3.15 -10.50
C MET A 88 -0.92 -2.96 -11.75
N ALA A 89 0.39 -3.16 -11.67
CA ALA A 89 1.26 -3.14 -12.84
C ALA A 89 0.87 -4.26 -13.83
N VAL A 90 0.72 -5.50 -13.35
CA VAL A 90 0.29 -6.64 -14.18
C VAL A 90 -1.09 -6.37 -14.78
N ALA A 91 -2.04 -5.90 -13.98
CA ALA A 91 -3.38 -5.57 -14.45
C ALA A 91 -3.33 -4.53 -15.59
N TYR A 92 -2.54 -3.47 -15.44
CA TYR A 92 -2.38 -2.45 -16.49
C TYR A 92 -1.87 -3.04 -17.78
N PHE A 93 -0.75 -3.75 -17.77
CA PHE A 93 -0.14 -4.29 -18.98
C PHE A 93 -0.94 -5.42 -19.61
N ALA A 94 -1.64 -6.23 -18.82
CA ALA A 94 -2.44 -7.34 -19.32
C ALA A 94 -3.80 -6.92 -19.87
N ARG A 95 -4.45 -5.91 -19.29
CA ARG A 95 -5.84 -5.57 -19.60
C ARG A 95 -6.00 -4.28 -20.40
N TRP A 96 -5.25 -3.23 -20.07
CA TRP A 96 -5.43 -1.89 -20.63
C TRP A 96 -4.41 -1.55 -21.71
N ALA A 97 -3.14 -1.81 -21.51
CA ALA A 97 -2.08 -1.50 -22.48
C ALA A 97 -2.30 -2.10 -23.88
N PRO A 98 -2.90 -3.30 -24.05
CA PRO A 98 -3.23 -3.82 -25.38
C PRO A 98 -4.22 -2.97 -26.17
N ARG A 99 -5.02 -2.13 -25.52
CA ARG A 99 -5.98 -1.21 -26.17
C ARG A 99 -5.33 0.13 -26.58
N GLY A 100 -4.11 0.39 -26.13
CA GLY A 100 -3.33 1.60 -26.35
C GLY A 100 -2.42 1.86 -25.16
N PHE A 101 -1.21 2.35 -25.40
CA PHE A 101 -0.21 2.55 -24.34
C PHE A 101 -0.61 3.64 -23.32
N TRP A 102 -1.31 4.68 -23.75
CA TRP A 102 -1.61 5.82 -22.89
C TRP A 102 -2.82 5.58 -21.98
N PRO A 103 -2.66 5.70 -20.63
CA PRO A 103 -3.74 5.45 -19.66
C PRO A 103 -5.02 6.23 -19.95
N ILE A 104 -4.90 7.50 -20.34
CA ILE A 104 -6.02 8.38 -20.65
C ILE A 104 -6.89 7.86 -21.83
N SER A 105 -6.28 7.14 -22.77
CA SER A 105 -6.99 6.62 -23.95
C SER A 105 -7.50 5.19 -23.79
N ASN A 106 -6.92 4.42 -22.86
CA ASN A 106 -7.24 3.01 -22.68
C ASN A 106 -8.14 2.72 -21.46
N GLY A 107 -8.36 3.73 -20.58
CA GLY A 107 -9.12 3.60 -19.34
C GLY A 107 -8.35 2.96 -18.17
N GLY A 108 -7.03 2.84 -18.27
CA GLY A 108 -6.17 2.25 -17.24
C GLY A 108 -5.61 3.23 -16.19
N GLU A 109 -6.13 4.45 -16.12
CA GLU A 109 -5.61 5.49 -15.21
C GLU A 109 -5.67 5.06 -13.75
N GLU A 110 -6.76 4.39 -13.34
CA GLU A 110 -6.92 3.89 -11.97
C GLU A 110 -5.81 2.90 -11.59
N ALA A 111 -5.50 1.94 -12.46
CA ALA A 111 -4.44 0.96 -12.22
C ALA A 111 -3.07 1.64 -12.07
N VAL A 112 -2.78 2.64 -12.90
CA VAL A 112 -1.52 3.41 -12.83
C VAL A 112 -1.44 4.20 -11.53
N ILE A 113 -2.50 4.95 -11.17
CA ILE A 113 -2.54 5.75 -9.93
C ILE A 113 -2.38 4.84 -8.71
N CYS A 114 -3.11 3.72 -8.64
CA CYS A 114 -3.01 2.77 -7.54
C CYS A 114 -1.62 2.13 -7.46
N CYS A 115 -1.00 1.77 -8.60
CA CYS A 115 0.35 1.23 -8.64
C CYS A 115 1.35 2.20 -7.97
N TYR A 116 1.35 3.49 -8.35
CA TYR A 116 2.24 4.47 -7.75
C TYR A 116 1.90 4.79 -6.29
N LEU A 117 0.63 4.78 -5.92
CA LEU A 117 0.20 4.97 -4.54
C LEU A 117 0.69 3.83 -3.64
N PHE A 118 0.61 2.60 -4.09
CA PHE A 118 1.18 1.47 -3.37
C PHE A 118 2.70 1.52 -3.31
N LEU A 119 3.36 1.89 -4.40
CA LEU A 119 4.81 2.08 -4.41
C LEU A 119 5.24 3.15 -3.38
N TRP A 120 4.46 4.22 -3.27
CA TRP A 120 4.68 5.23 -2.23
C TRP A 120 4.49 4.64 -0.82
N LEU A 121 3.44 3.83 -0.57
CA LEU A 121 3.23 3.17 0.72
C LEU A 121 4.35 2.19 1.09
N VAL A 122 4.99 1.52 0.12
CA VAL A 122 6.18 0.69 0.36
C VAL A 122 7.28 1.51 1.03
N THR A 123 7.51 2.73 0.58
CA THR A 123 8.56 3.61 1.11
C THR A 123 8.12 4.36 2.36
N ALA A 124 6.92 4.93 2.36
CA ALA A 124 6.38 5.71 3.46
C ALA A 124 6.09 4.86 4.71
N GLY A 125 5.64 3.61 4.52
CA GLY A 125 5.35 2.67 5.61
C GLY A 125 3.94 2.78 6.17
N PRO A 126 3.69 2.19 7.37
CA PRO A 126 2.35 1.96 7.89
C PRO A 126 1.65 3.18 8.48
N GLY A 127 2.40 4.19 8.93
CA GLY A 127 1.87 5.30 9.72
C GLY A 127 1.55 4.91 11.18
N PRO A 128 1.25 5.89 12.06
CA PRO A 128 1.11 5.66 13.50
C PRO A 128 -0.12 4.82 13.90
N TRP A 129 -1.18 4.82 13.10
CA TRP A 129 -2.43 4.08 13.37
C TRP A 129 -2.40 2.70 12.71
N SER A 130 -1.41 1.87 13.06
CA SER A 130 -1.21 0.55 12.43
C SER A 130 -0.80 -0.50 13.44
N LEU A 131 -1.12 -1.75 13.17
CA LEU A 131 -0.64 -2.89 13.95
C LEU A 131 0.89 -3.02 13.85
N ASP A 132 1.49 -2.74 12.70
CA ASP A 132 2.94 -2.71 12.53
C ASP A 132 3.60 -1.76 13.51
N SER A 133 3.04 -0.55 13.72
CA SER A 133 3.58 0.44 14.65
C SER A 133 3.40 0.04 16.12
N LEU A 134 2.33 -0.68 16.45
CA LEU A 134 2.11 -1.21 17.80
C LEU A 134 3.11 -2.34 18.11
N ILE A 135 3.32 -3.25 17.17
CA ILE A 135 4.30 -4.35 17.31
C ILE A 135 5.71 -3.80 17.47
N GLU A 136 6.08 -2.79 16.67
CA GLU A 136 7.39 -2.14 16.75
C GLU A 136 7.63 -1.50 18.13
N ARG A 137 6.63 -0.76 18.64
CA ARG A 137 6.69 -0.15 19.98
C ARG A 137 6.81 -1.20 21.08
N ALA A 138 6.07 -2.32 20.98
CA ALA A 138 6.15 -3.41 21.95
C ALA A 138 7.55 -4.04 21.97
N ARG A 139 8.17 -4.26 20.81
CA ARG A 139 9.52 -4.81 20.69
C ARG A 139 10.59 -3.88 21.31
N VAL A 140 10.44 -2.58 21.12
CA VAL A 140 11.38 -1.58 21.69
C VAL A 140 11.20 -1.45 23.21
N ALA A 141 10.00 -1.69 23.74
CA ALA A 141 9.70 -1.62 25.17
C ALA A 141 10.18 -2.84 25.97
N GLU A 142 10.47 -3.98 25.33
CA GLU A 142 11.10 -5.13 26.03
C GLU A 142 12.56 -4.79 26.38
N PRO A 143 12.92 -4.71 27.67
CA PRO A 143 14.31 -4.49 28.05
C PRO A 143 15.15 -5.67 27.60
N VAL A 144 16.21 -5.39 26.85
CA VAL A 144 17.25 -6.37 26.55
C VAL A 144 17.69 -6.96 27.90
N GLY A 145 17.31 -8.22 28.12
CA GLY A 145 17.62 -8.91 29.36
C GLY A 145 19.12 -8.85 29.62
N VAL A 146 19.52 -8.03 30.58
CA VAL A 146 20.89 -8.02 31.11
C VAL A 146 21.11 -9.40 31.71
N LYS A 147 21.80 -10.30 30.97
CA LYS A 147 22.40 -11.49 31.57
C LYS A 147 23.41 -10.97 32.61
N THR A 148 23.02 -10.98 33.88
CA THR A 148 23.98 -10.90 34.99
C THR A 148 24.91 -12.10 34.90
N PRO A 149 26.23 -11.94 34.71
CA PRO A 149 27.15 -13.03 34.84
C PRO A 149 27.17 -13.48 36.33
N GLY A 150 26.77 -14.75 36.56
CA GLY A 150 26.98 -15.42 37.83
C GLY A 150 28.44 -15.83 38.03
#